data_bbef16feb3319f31c46691d497a79f71
#
_entry.id   bbef16feb3319f31c46691d497a79f71
#
_cell.length_a   1.000
_cell.length_b   1.000
_cell.length_c   1.000
_cell.angle_alpha   90.00
_cell.angle_beta   90.00
_cell.angle_gamma   90.00
#
_symmetry.space_group_name_H-M   'P 1'
#
loop_
_entity.id
_entity.type
_entity.pdbx_description
1 polymer ?
#
loop_
_entity_poly.entity_id
_entity_poly.type
_entity_poly.pdbx_seq_one_letter_code
_entity_poly.pdbx_strand_id
1 'polypeptide(L)'
;HLVSAAAGDALAVSLAALRKTLELPGEFSPEVLAEAEAAARNVSTDPHVAGVTDLREIEFLTIDPAGSLDLDQAMHFERTASGAVLHYAIADVPAFVEPGGAVDAEARLRGQTLYAADGRIPLHPPALSEDAASLSPGVDRRAFVWRFTLDHEARPIETTLTRAVIRSRHRWSYAEAHAALGAGSAPAS
;
A
#
# COMPACT_ATOMS: atom_id res chain seq x y z
N HIS A 1 17.19 9.94 25.83
CA HIS A 1 17.78 8.80 26.54
C HIS A 1 18.74 8.11 25.60
N LEU A 2 20.06 8.26 25.86
CA LEU A 2 21.10 7.48 25.19
C LEU A 2 21.03 6.05 25.75
N VAL A 3 20.48 5.11 25.00
CA VAL A 3 20.66 3.69 25.25
C VAL A 3 22.15 3.41 25.01
N SER A 4 22.87 2.83 25.97
CA SER A 4 24.28 2.48 25.75
C SER A 4 24.40 1.46 24.61
N ALA A 5 25.46 1.49 23.82
CA ALA A 5 25.70 0.53 22.73
C ALA A 5 25.55 -0.93 23.20
N ALA A 6 26.03 -1.25 24.39
CA ALA A 6 25.90 -2.58 24.99
C ALA A 6 24.43 -3.01 25.25
N ALA A 7 23.54 -2.06 25.58
CA ALA A 7 22.14 -2.37 25.77
C ALA A 7 21.41 -2.57 24.40
N GLY A 8 21.86 -1.84 23.37
CA GLY A 8 21.39 -2.06 21.99
C GLY A 8 21.75 -3.45 21.47
N ASP A 9 22.98 -3.88 21.68
CA ASP A 9 23.48 -5.21 21.30
C ASP A 9 22.69 -6.33 22.01
N ALA A 10 22.45 -6.19 23.33
CA ALA A 10 21.69 -7.17 24.10
C ALA A 10 20.22 -7.28 23.62
N LEU A 11 19.59 -6.16 23.26
CA LEU A 11 18.24 -6.15 22.71
C LEU A 11 18.20 -6.84 21.34
N ALA A 12 19.14 -6.52 20.45
CA ALA A 12 19.23 -7.14 19.13
C ALA A 12 19.40 -8.67 19.22
N VAL A 13 20.25 -9.16 20.12
CA VAL A 13 20.44 -10.60 20.39
C VAL A 13 19.14 -11.23 20.89
N SER A 14 18.42 -10.57 21.81
CA SER A 14 17.16 -11.06 22.35
C SER A 14 16.07 -11.13 21.29
N LEU A 15 15.97 -10.12 20.41
CA LEU A 15 15.00 -10.08 19.31
C LEU A 15 15.32 -11.16 18.25
N ALA A 16 16.62 -11.39 17.95
CA ALA A 16 17.03 -12.46 17.05
C ALA A 16 16.68 -13.85 17.61
N ALA A 17 16.91 -14.06 18.93
CA ALA A 17 16.53 -15.30 19.60
C ALA A 17 15.00 -15.50 19.58
N LEU A 18 14.22 -14.44 19.79
CA LEU A 18 12.76 -14.49 19.73
C LEU A 18 12.27 -14.87 18.32
N ARG A 19 12.83 -14.26 17.25
CA ARG A 19 12.51 -14.62 15.87
C ARG A 19 12.74 -16.11 15.59
N LYS A 20 13.85 -16.64 16.08
CA LYS A 20 14.18 -18.07 15.96
C LYS A 20 13.21 -18.95 16.74
N THR A 21 12.85 -18.59 17.96
CA THR A 21 11.91 -19.34 18.81
C THR A 21 10.50 -19.37 18.20
N LEU A 22 10.10 -18.28 17.56
CA LEU A 22 8.79 -18.16 16.89
C LEU A 22 8.81 -18.68 15.44
N GLU A 23 9.94 -19.21 14.97
CA GLU A 23 10.13 -19.72 13.61
C GLU A 23 9.69 -18.71 12.52
N LEU A 24 9.96 -17.42 12.78
CA LEU A 24 9.57 -16.36 11.83
C LEU A 24 10.33 -16.48 10.51
N PRO A 25 9.69 -16.15 9.38
CA PRO A 25 10.34 -16.18 8.07
C PRO A 25 11.58 -15.28 8.03
N GLY A 26 12.63 -15.75 7.37
CA GLY A 26 13.85 -14.99 7.11
C GLY A 26 13.79 -14.16 5.82
N GLU A 27 14.96 -13.99 5.20
CA GLU A 27 15.10 -13.35 3.90
C GLU A 27 14.33 -14.12 2.82
N PHE A 28 13.92 -13.41 1.77
CA PHE A 28 13.31 -14.03 0.59
C PHE A 28 14.34 -14.86 -0.17
N SER A 29 13.91 -15.99 -0.71
CA SER A 29 14.77 -16.80 -1.57
C SER A 29 15.12 -16.06 -2.87
N PRO A 30 16.25 -16.40 -3.55
CA PRO A 30 16.59 -15.82 -4.84
C PRO A 30 15.51 -16.01 -5.91
N GLU A 31 14.76 -17.11 -5.87
CA GLU A 31 13.67 -17.40 -6.78
C GLU A 31 12.50 -16.42 -6.57
N VAL A 32 12.10 -16.20 -5.34
CA VAL A 32 11.05 -15.23 -4.97
C VAL A 32 11.44 -13.81 -5.37
N LEU A 33 12.69 -13.42 -5.13
CA LEU A 33 13.19 -12.09 -5.52
C LEU A 33 13.19 -11.93 -7.04
N ALA A 34 13.65 -12.92 -7.79
CA ALA A 34 13.71 -12.88 -9.26
C ALA A 34 12.31 -12.80 -9.87
N GLU A 35 11.32 -13.56 -9.34
CA GLU A 35 9.93 -13.51 -9.80
C GLU A 35 9.32 -12.13 -9.50
N ALA A 36 9.51 -11.59 -8.29
CA ALA A 36 9.02 -10.26 -7.91
C ALA A 36 9.59 -9.15 -8.80
N GLU A 37 10.90 -9.16 -9.06
CA GLU A 37 11.55 -8.21 -9.95
C GLU A 37 11.07 -8.33 -11.40
N ALA A 38 10.85 -9.54 -11.89
CA ALA A 38 10.31 -9.75 -13.23
C ALA A 38 8.88 -9.20 -13.32
N ALA A 39 8.04 -9.47 -12.33
CA ALA A 39 6.68 -8.93 -12.26
C ALA A 39 6.68 -7.40 -12.21
N ALA A 40 7.55 -6.79 -11.38
CA ALA A 40 7.68 -5.35 -11.27
C ALA A 40 8.00 -4.67 -12.61
N ARG A 41 8.79 -5.33 -13.47
CA ARG A 41 9.14 -4.81 -14.81
C ARG A 41 8.06 -5.05 -15.87
N ASN A 42 7.28 -6.12 -15.74
CA ASN A 42 6.42 -6.61 -16.83
C ASN A 42 4.96 -6.21 -16.69
N VAL A 43 4.49 -5.88 -15.48
CA VAL A 43 3.10 -5.46 -15.27
C VAL A 43 2.85 -4.12 -15.94
N SER A 44 1.93 -4.12 -16.89
CA SER A 44 1.56 -2.93 -17.64
C SER A 44 0.70 -1.99 -16.80
N THR A 45 1.07 -0.71 -16.79
CA THR A 45 0.24 0.40 -16.31
C THR A 45 -0.48 1.13 -17.45
N ASP A 46 -0.49 0.55 -18.65
CA ASP A 46 -1.27 1.08 -19.78
C ASP A 46 -2.77 0.96 -19.46
N PRO A 47 -3.52 2.07 -19.42
CA PRO A 47 -4.96 2.04 -19.16
C PRO A 47 -5.79 1.42 -20.29
N HIS A 48 -5.18 1.20 -21.46
CA HIS A 48 -5.85 0.56 -22.61
C HIS A 48 -5.81 -0.97 -22.55
N VAL A 49 -5.18 -1.55 -21.54
CA VAL A 49 -5.25 -3.00 -21.31
C VAL A 49 -6.69 -3.41 -21.01
N ALA A 50 -7.14 -4.47 -21.64
CA ALA A 50 -8.50 -4.98 -21.49
C ALA A 50 -8.86 -5.25 -20.02
N GLY A 51 -10.04 -4.81 -19.59
CA GLY A 51 -10.51 -4.97 -18.20
C GLY A 51 -9.92 -3.96 -17.21
N VAL A 52 -9.22 -2.94 -17.68
CA VAL A 52 -8.65 -1.86 -16.85
C VAL A 52 -9.30 -0.54 -17.24
N THR A 53 -9.67 0.25 -16.26
CA THR A 53 -10.25 1.58 -16.45
C THR A 53 -9.19 2.65 -16.18
N ASP A 54 -9.18 3.72 -16.99
CA ASP A 54 -8.33 4.89 -16.72
C ASP A 54 -9.01 5.80 -15.69
N LEU A 55 -8.44 5.89 -14.51
CA LEU A 55 -8.89 6.77 -13.43
C LEU A 55 -7.77 7.73 -12.98
N ARG A 56 -6.80 8.03 -13.85
CA ARG A 56 -5.66 8.90 -13.54
C ARG A 56 -6.05 10.36 -13.35
N GLU A 57 -7.20 10.79 -13.86
CA GLU A 57 -7.72 12.15 -13.67
C GLU A 57 -8.32 12.36 -12.28
N ILE A 58 -8.68 11.29 -11.57
CA ILE A 58 -9.14 11.39 -10.18
C ILE A 58 -7.93 11.72 -9.29
N GLU A 59 -8.08 12.74 -8.46
CA GLU A 59 -7.00 13.26 -7.62
C GLU A 59 -6.83 12.42 -6.34
N PHE A 60 -6.39 11.19 -6.49
CA PHE A 60 -6.09 10.32 -5.36
C PHE A 60 -4.96 10.89 -4.48
N LEU A 61 -5.04 10.63 -3.19
CA LEU A 61 -3.99 10.89 -2.22
C LEU A 61 -3.84 9.71 -1.26
N THR A 62 -2.67 9.56 -0.66
CA THR A 62 -2.40 8.58 0.40
C THR A 62 -2.20 9.27 1.74
N ILE A 63 -2.53 8.60 2.85
CA ILE A 63 -2.33 9.08 4.22
C ILE A 63 -1.69 7.96 5.03
N ASP A 64 -0.41 8.09 5.32
CA ASP A 64 0.41 7.04 5.95
C ASP A 64 1.38 7.63 6.98
N PRO A 65 2.02 6.82 7.83
CA PRO A 65 3.12 7.30 8.67
C PRO A 65 4.21 7.99 7.85
N ALA A 66 4.84 9.00 8.40
CA ALA A 66 5.94 9.69 7.74
C ALA A 66 7.05 8.70 7.36
N GLY A 67 7.46 8.69 6.09
CA GLY A 67 8.50 7.80 5.57
C GLY A 67 8.03 6.43 5.09
N SER A 68 6.72 6.09 5.15
CA SER A 68 6.20 4.86 4.54
C SER A 68 6.50 4.82 3.05
N LEU A 69 6.94 3.66 2.56
CA LEU A 69 7.19 3.40 1.15
C LEU A 69 6.13 2.45 0.55
N ASP A 70 5.51 1.65 1.38
CA ASP A 70 4.48 0.65 1.07
C ASP A 70 3.07 1.28 1.13
N LEU A 71 2.79 2.17 0.19
CA LEU A 71 1.53 2.91 0.11
C LEU A 71 0.49 2.03 -0.60
N ASP A 72 -0.26 1.25 0.15
CA ASP A 72 -1.20 0.25 -0.38
C ASP A 72 -2.63 0.75 -0.53
N GLN A 73 -2.93 1.94 -0.01
CA GLN A 73 -4.26 2.55 -0.04
C GLN A 73 -4.19 4.02 -0.47
N ALA A 74 -5.13 4.43 -1.33
CA ALA A 74 -5.30 5.83 -1.71
C ALA A 74 -6.79 6.17 -1.77
N MET A 75 -7.12 7.44 -1.55
CA MET A 75 -8.50 7.88 -1.56
C MET A 75 -8.68 9.19 -2.30
N HIS A 76 -9.90 9.40 -2.77
CA HIS A 76 -10.40 10.69 -3.26
C HIS A 76 -11.83 10.87 -2.76
N PHE A 77 -12.13 12.04 -2.24
CA PHE A 77 -13.44 12.35 -1.67
C PHE A 77 -14.03 13.59 -2.32
N GLU A 78 -15.22 13.46 -2.90
CA GLU A 78 -15.93 14.52 -3.58
C GLU A 78 -17.29 14.77 -2.92
N ARG A 79 -17.64 16.04 -2.68
CA ARG A 79 -18.97 16.44 -2.24
C ARG A 79 -19.91 16.58 -3.41
N THR A 80 -21.13 16.05 -3.27
CA THR A 80 -22.19 16.16 -4.28
C THR A 80 -23.43 16.83 -3.68
N ALA A 81 -24.39 17.20 -4.54
CA ALA A 81 -25.65 17.76 -4.10
C ALA A 81 -26.49 16.79 -3.25
N SER A 82 -26.27 15.48 -3.38
CA SER A 82 -27.01 14.41 -2.69
C SER A 82 -26.23 13.74 -1.56
N GLY A 83 -25.01 14.22 -1.25
CA GLY A 83 -24.14 13.63 -0.24
C GLY A 83 -22.67 13.69 -0.65
N ALA A 84 -22.04 12.54 -0.92
CA ALA A 84 -20.65 12.48 -1.33
C ALA A 84 -20.35 11.26 -2.20
N VAL A 85 -19.20 11.29 -2.89
CA VAL A 85 -18.58 10.12 -3.52
C VAL A 85 -17.21 9.91 -2.92
N LEU A 86 -16.94 8.68 -2.48
CA LEU A 86 -15.62 8.24 -2.06
C LEU A 86 -15.08 7.25 -3.09
N HIS A 87 -13.93 7.56 -3.67
CA HIS A 87 -13.11 6.59 -4.40
C HIS A 87 -12.03 6.08 -3.44
N TYR A 88 -11.99 4.77 -3.23
CA TYR A 88 -11.04 4.12 -2.34
C TYR A 88 -10.24 3.08 -3.14
N ALA A 89 -8.98 3.37 -3.37
CA ALA A 89 -8.08 2.56 -4.15
C ALA A 89 -7.25 1.67 -3.24
N ILE A 90 -7.10 0.40 -3.62
CA ILE A 90 -6.20 -0.58 -2.99
C ILE A 90 -5.24 -1.07 -4.07
N ALA A 91 -3.95 -1.15 -3.76
CA ALA A 91 -2.91 -1.64 -4.66
C ALA A 91 -3.29 -3.00 -5.26
N ASP A 92 -3.19 -3.13 -6.59
CA ASP A 92 -3.54 -4.35 -7.32
C ASP A 92 -2.39 -5.37 -7.24
N VAL A 93 -2.12 -5.88 -6.03
CA VAL A 93 -1.10 -6.92 -5.80
C VAL A 93 -1.30 -8.14 -6.71
N PRO A 94 -2.54 -8.64 -6.94
CA PRO A 94 -2.78 -9.74 -7.88
C PRO A 94 -2.35 -9.49 -9.33
N ALA A 95 -2.06 -8.25 -9.73
CA ALA A 95 -1.48 -7.99 -11.05
C ALA A 95 -0.02 -8.44 -11.13
N PHE A 96 0.67 -8.52 -10.00
CA PHE A 96 2.10 -8.82 -9.89
C PHE A 96 2.39 -10.24 -9.42
N VAL A 97 1.42 -10.91 -8.80
CA VAL A 97 1.62 -12.21 -8.17
C VAL A 97 0.91 -13.29 -9.00
N GLU A 98 1.71 -14.17 -9.60
CA GLU A 98 1.18 -15.32 -10.34
C GLU A 98 0.65 -16.37 -9.36
N PRO A 99 -0.62 -16.80 -9.46
CA PRO A 99 -1.17 -17.84 -8.59
C PRO A 99 -0.35 -19.15 -8.68
N GLY A 100 0.13 -19.63 -7.54
CA GLY A 100 0.99 -20.79 -7.44
C GLY A 100 2.46 -20.55 -7.76
N GLY A 101 2.85 -19.31 -8.09
CA GLY A 101 4.24 -18.91 -8.26
C GLY A 101 5.02 -18.83 -6.95
N ALA A 102 6.31 -18.52 -7.02
CA ALA A 102 7.19 -18.47 -5.86
C ALA A 102 6.77 -17.35 -4.88
N VAL A 103 6.36 -16.19 -5.39
CA VAL A 103 5.87 -15.06 -4.56
C VAL A 103 4.56 -15.43 -3.86
N ASP A 104 3.60 -16.09 -4.56
CA ASP A 104 2.34 -16.53 -3.94
C ASP A 104 2.59 -17.58 -2.83
N ALA A 105 3.44 -18.56 -3.09
CA ALA A 105 3.79 -19.59 -2.11
C ALA A 105 4.44 -18.98 -0.86
N GLU A 106 5.39 -18.06 -1.04
CA GLU A 106 6.07 -17.37 0.05
C GLU A 106 5.11 -16.46 0.83
N ALA A 107 4.22 -15.73 0.15
CA ALA A 107 3.22 -14.89 0.79
C ALA A 107 2.25 -15.71 1.65
N ARG A 108 1.83 -16.89 1.18
CA ARG A 108 0.99 -17.82 1.98
C ARG A 108 1.72 -18.34 3.20
N LEU A 109 3.02 -18.62 3.08
CA LEU A 109 3.85 -19.07 4.21
C LEU A 109 3.98 -17.95 5.26
N ARG A 110 4.22 -16.70 4.84
CA ARG A 110 4.37 -15.54 5.74
C ARG A 110 3.07 -15.10 6.38
N GLY A 111 1.97 -15.13 5.63
CA GLY A 111 0.63 -14.75 6.06
C GLY A 111 0.40 -13.24 6.22
N GLN A 112 1.39 -12.51 6.72
CA GLN A 112 1.31 -11.05 6.95
C GLN A 112 2.70 -10.42 7.08
N THR A 113 2.77 -9.09 7.01
CA THR A 113 3.96 -8.35 7.47
C THR A 113 4.01 -8.35 8.98
N LEU A 114 5.15 -8.71 9.55
CA LEU A 114 5.38 -8.70 11.00
C LEU A 114 6.23 -7.49 11.38
N TYR A 115 5.75 -6.68 12.31
CA TYR A 115 6.44 -5.51 12.82
C TYR A 115 7.09 -5.80 14.16
N ALA A 116 8.39 -5.53 14.29
CA ALA A 116 9.17 -5.67 15.50
C ALA A 116 9.82 -4.33 15.90
N ALA A 117 10.37 -4.26 17.10
CA ALA A 117 10.97 -3.03 17.60
C ALA A 117 12.23 -2.58 16.83
N ASP A 118 12.89 -3.49 16.13
CA ASP A 118 14.13 -3.29 15.37
C ASP A 118 13.92 -3.38 13.84
N GLY A 119 12.69 -3.52 13.36
CA GLY A 119 12.40 -3.60 11.93
C GLY A 119 11.13 -4.37 11.61
N ARG A 120 11.00 -4.77 10.36
CA ARG A 120 9.85 -5.55 9.88
C ARG A 120 10.30 -6.77 9.08
N ILE A 121 9.44 -7.80 9.05
CA ILE A 121 9.53 -8.95 8.15
C ILE A 121 8.40 -8.78 7.15
N PRO A 122 8.68 -8.34 5.92
CA PRO A 122 7.63 -7.99 4.96
C PRO A 122 6.93 -9.22 4.39
N LEU A 123 5.65 -9.06 4.05
CA LEU A 123 4.85 -10.09 3.37
C LEU A 123 5.35 -10.34 1.94
N HIS A 124 5.64 -9.26 1.21
CA HIS A 124 6.11 -9.30 -0.18
C HIS A 124 7.50 -8.68 -0.32
N PRO A 125 8.28 -9.07 -1.34
CA PRO A 125 9.55 -8.42 -1.64
C PRO A 125 9.41 -6.90 -1.85
N PRO A 126 10.39 -6.08 -1.39
CA PRO A 126 10.34 -4.62 -1.52
C PRO A 126 10.16 -4.12 -2.96
N ALA A 127 10.66 -4.83 -3.97
CA ALA A 127 10.45 -4.50 -5.38
C ALA A 127 8.96 -4.42 -5.76
N LEU A 128 8.08 -5.13 -5.04
CA LEU A 128 6.64 -5.03 -5.20
C LEU A 128 6.04 -4.05 -4.18
N SER A 129 6.22 -4.32 -2.88
CA SER A 129 5.49 -3.60 -1.82
C SER A 129 5.91 -2.15 -1.66
N GLU A 130 7.18 -1.81 -1.92
CA GLU A 130 7.72 -0.46 -1.72
C GLU A 130 7.94 0.30 -3.04
N ASP A 131 7.76 -0.37 -4.18
CA ASP A 131 7.93 0.22 -5.51
C ASP A 131 6.74 -0.09 -6.43
N ALA A 132 6.77 -1.21 -7.19
CA ALA A 132 5.89 -1.42 -8.33
C ALA A 132 4.39 -1.43 -8.00
N ALA A 133 4.00 -1.97 -6.85
CA ALA A 133 2.62 -1.97 -6.37
C ALA A 133 2.28 -0.80 -5.44
N SER A 134 3.28 -0.07 -4.93
CA SER A 134 3.04 1.09 -4.05
C SER A 134 2.37 2.23 -4.81
N LEU A 135 1.29 2.78 -4.27
CA LEU A 135 0.51 3.89 -4.85
C LEU A 135 1.22 5.25 -4.67
N SER A 136 2.52 5.27 -4.93
CA SER A 136 3.38 6.44 -4.80
C SER A 136 2.90 7.60 -5.68
N PRO A 137 3.02 8.86 -5.21
CA PRO A 137 2.54 10.01 -5.95
C PRO A 137 3.32 10.24 -7.26
N GLY A 138 2.60 10.74 -8.26
CA GLY A 138 3.15 11.15 -9.55
C GLY A 138 3.40 10.03 -10.55
N VAL A 139 3.15 8.77 -10.19
CA VAL A 139 3.36 7.60 -11.06
C VAL A 139 2.06 6.84 -11.30
N ASP A 140 1.96 6.21 -12.47
CA ASP A 140 0.81 5.36 -12.81
C ASP A 140 0.93 4.03 -12.08
N ARG A 141 -0.15 3.62 -11.40
CA ARG A 141 -0.19 2.38 -10.63
C ARG A 141 -1.49 1.62 -10.86
N ARG A 142 -1.38 0.30 -10.80
CA ARG A 142 -2.54 -0.60 -10.84
C ARG A 142 -3.22 -0.60 -9.48
N ALA A 143 -4.55 -0.48 -9.49
CA ALA A 143 -5.35 -0.51 -8.28
C ALA A 143 -6.72 -1.15 -8.50
N PHE A 144 -7.29 -1.72 -7.45
CA PHE A 144 -8.72 -1.94 -7.33
C PHE A 144 -9.35 -0.71 -6.70
N VAL A 145 -10.31 -0.11 -7.38
CA VAL A 145 -10.97 1.12 -6.91
C VAL A 145 -12.42 0.82 -6.56
N TRP A 146 -12.73 0.91 -5.29
CA TRP A 146 -14.08 0.97 -4.77
C TRP A 146 -14.60 2.40 -4.94
N ARG A 147 -15.79 2.54 -5.54
CA ARG A 147 -16.51 3.80 -5.60
C ARG A 147 -17.78 3.67 -4.78
N PHE A 148 -17.88 4.47 -3.72
CA PHE A 148 -19.05 4.54 -2.85
C PHE A 148 -19.79 5.85 -3.12
N THR A 149 -21.06 5.76 -3.51
CA THR A 149 -21.98 6.91 -3.48
C THR A 149 -22.63 6.93 -2.11
N LEU A 150 -22.47 8.04 -1.39
CA LEU A 150 -22.91 8.20 -0.01
C LEU A 150 -24.06 9.22 0.07
N ASP A 151 -25.04 8.98 0.95
CA ASP A 151 -26.07 9.96 1.28
C ASP A 151 -25.54 11.04 2.26
N HIS A 152 -26.40 11.95 2.70
CA HIS A 152 -26.06 13.03 3.63
C HIS A 152 -25.65 12.54 5.04
N GLU A 153 -26.02 11.32 5.41
CA GLU A 153 -25.61 10.66 6.64
C GLU A 153 -24.39 9.75 6.47
N ALA A 154 -23.68 9.88 5.31
CA ALA A 154 -22.52 9.08 4.93
C ALA A 154 -22.81 7.57 4.82
N ARG A 155 -24.05 7.16 4.56
CA ARG A 155 -24.40 5.75 4.30
C ARG A 155 -24.21 5.44 2.83
N PRO A 156 -23.59 4.31 2.47
CA PRO A 156 -23.44 3.92 1.09
C PRO A 156 -24.81 3.53 0.48
N ILE A 157 -25.18 4.20 -0.61
CA ILE A 157 -26.39 3.92 -1.41
C ILE A 157 -26.09 3.17 -2.69
N GLU A 158 -24.84 3.26 -3.17
CA GLU A 158 -24.33 2.50 -4.30
C GLU A 158 -22.86 2.20 -4.07
N THR A 159 -22.44 0.99 -4.48
CA THR A 159 -21.03 0.58 -4.40
C THR A 159 -20.63 -0.16 -5.66
N THR A 160 -19.54 0.28 -6.29
CA THR A 160 -18.96 -0.41 -7.44
C THR A 160 -17.48 -0.70 -7.19
N LEU A 161 -16.95 -1.74 -7.85
CA LEU A 161 -15.54 -2.10 -7.83
C LEU A 161 -15.02 -2.14 -9.27
N THR A 162 -13.89 -1.47 -9.50
CA THR A 162 -13.26 -1.39 -10.81
C THR A 162 -11.76 -1.65 -10.69
N ARG A 163 -11.21 -2.46 -11.58
CA ARG A 163 -9.76 -2.59 -11.73
C ARG A 163 -9.26 -1.45 -12.62
N ALA A 164 -8.29 -0.67 -12.15
CA ALA A 164 -7.95 0.60 -12.79
C ALA A 164 -6.43 0.87 -12.82
N VAL A 165 -6.07 1.86 -13.64
CA VAL A 165 -4.83 2.62 -13.47
C VAL A 165 -5.18 3.95 -12.82
N ILE A 166 -4.48 4.28 -11.76
CA ILE A 166 -4.61 5.54 -11.03
C ILE A 166 -3.27 6.27 -10.98
N ARG A 167 -3.30 7.56 -10.63
CA ARG A 167 -2.10 8.35 -10.30
C ARG A 167 -2.38 9.16 -9.04
N SER A 168 -1.80 8.72 -7.91
CA SER A 168 -1.86 9.51 -6.69
C SER A 168 -1.18 10.88 -6.88
N ARG A 169 -1.77 11.93 -6.34
CA ARG A 169 -1.25 13.31 -6.46
C ARG A 169 -0.38 13.69 -5.29
N HIS A 170 -0.68 13.17 -4.11
CA HIS A 170 -0.02 13.58 -2.88
C HIS A 170 0.08 12.44 -1.87
N ARG A 171 1.14 12.46 -1.07
CA ARG A 171 1.30 11.63 0.12
C ARG A 171 1.29 12.52 1.35
N TRP A 172 0.32 12.32 2.21
CA TRP A 172 0.21 12.98 3.50
C TRP A 172 0.72 12.07 4.61
N SER A 173 1.43 12.65 5.58
CA SER A 173 1.53 12.01 6.89
C SER A 173 0.27 12.28 7.71
N TYR A 174 0.02 11.47 8.73
CA TYR A 174 -1.12 11.72 9.65
C TYR A 174 -1.06 13.11 10.28
N ALA A 175 0.14 13.59 10.63
CA ALA A 175 0.34 14.92 11.22
C ALA A 175 0.00 16.04 10.23
N GLU A 176 0.46 15.93 8.98
CA GLU A 176 0.15 16.90 7.92
C GLU A 176 -1.33 16.92 7.59
N ALA A 177 -1.96 15.74 7.42
CA ALA A 177 -3.39 15.64 7.16
C ALA A 177 -4.22 16.26 8.29
N HIS A 178 -3.88 15.98 9.55
CA HIS A 178 -4.53 16.55 10.71
C HIS A 178 -4.39 18.08 10.75
N ALA A 179 -3.18 18.60 10.50
CA ALA A 179 -2.94 20.04 10.48
C ALA A 179 -3.70 20.73 9.35
N ALA A 180 -3.74 20.15 8.15
CA ALA A 180 -4.47 20.69 7.00
C ALA A 180 -5.98 20.73 7.23
N LEU A 181 -6.56 19.68 7.82
CA LEU A 181 -7.97 19.64 8.22
C LEU A 181 -8.30 20.73 9.25
N GLY A 182 -7.45 20.89 10.27
CA GLY A 182 -7.61 21.92 11.31
C GLY A 182 -7.50 23.35 10.78
N ALA A 183 -6.69 23.57 9.75
CA ALA A 183 -6.52 24.86 9.08
C ALA A 183 -7.58 25.15 8.01
N GLY A 184 -8.46 24.19 7.69
CA GLY A 184 -9.42 24.30 6.59
C GLY A 184 -8.74 24.34 5.21
N SER A 185 -7.48 23.90 5.13
CA SER A 185 -6.65 23.88 3.92
C SER A 185 -6.44 22.48 3.36
N ALA A 186 -7.20 21.50 3.86
CA ALA A 186 -7.20 20.17 3.24
C ALA A 186 -7.54 20.32 1.75
N PRO A 187 -6.90 19.53 0.86
CA PRO A 187 -7.22 19.59 -0.56
C PRO A 187 -8.73 19.49 -0.72
N ALA A 188 -9.33 20.55 -1.23
CA ALA A 188 -10.69 20.47 -1.74
C ALA A 188 -10.58 19.64 -3.01
N SER A 189 -11.02 18.41 -2.95
CA SER A 189 -11.29 17.61 -4.12
C SER A 189 -12.58 18.07 -4.75
#